data_bb2616b7113820e64d755d0f3e8ed93b
#
_entry.id   bb2616b7113820e64d755d0f3e8ed93b
#
_cell.length_a   1.000
_cell.length_b   1.000
_cell.length_c   1.000
_cell.angle_alpha   90.00
_cell.angle_beta   90.00
_cell.angle_gamma   90.00
#
_symmetry.space_group_name_H-M   'P 1'
#
loop_
_entity.id
_entity.type
_entity.pdbx_description
1 polymer ?
#
loop_
_entity_poly.entity_id
_entity_poly.type
_entity_poly.pdbx_seq_one_letter_code
_entity_poly.pdbx_strand_id
1 'polypeptide(L)'
;MATSKNHHHHVLQLILSCRKITAQVTNPTTSSIIAMASSSEQEFLSHNRSVLNRFPRSHRFWDAKIASRVGQKLAFRLREIGITGVQIDASEELSRPLHYRTMVSPLFRSVQRAGVHVSGADNLPSI
;
A
#
# COMPACT_ATOMS: atom_id res chain seq x y z
N MET A 1 26.59 -3.50 15.46
CA MET A 1 26.35 -2.83 15.27
C MET A 1 25.19 -2.37 14.76
N ALA A 2 24.88 -1.44 15.05
CA ALA A 2 23.63 -0.89 14.67
C ALA A 2 23.32 -1.07 13.21
N THR A 3 24.34 -1.25 12.48
CA THR A 3 24.17 -1.42 11.06
C THR A 3 23.33 -2.61 10.67
N SER A 4 23.27 -3.62 11.52
CA SER A 4 22.47 -4.78 11.21
C SER A 4 21.00 -4.41 10.98
N LYS A 5 20.55 -3.33 11.56
CA LYS A 5 19.18 -2.91 11.38
C LYS A 5 18.86 -2.56 9.94
N ASN A 6 19.85 -2.06 9.22
CA ASN A 6 19.65 -1.67 7.85
C ASN A 6 19.44 -2.86 6.93
N HIS A 7 19.86 -4.02 7.36
CA HIS A 7 19.69 -5.22 6.58
C HIS A 7 18.27 -5.71 6.58
N HIS A 8 17.48 -5.20 7.49
CA HIS A 8 16.11 -5.67 7.65
C HIS A 8 15.08 -4.66 7.18
N HIS A 9 15.51 -3.74 6.33
CA HIS A 9 14.58 -2.81 5.74
C HIS A 9 13.73 -3.55 4.72
N HIS A 10 12.47 -3.67 5.03
CA HIS A 10 11.51 -4.28 4.11
C HIS A 10 10.96 -3.20 3.19
N VAL A 11 10.79 -3.54 1.94
CA VAL A 11 10.37 -2.58 0.92
C VAL A 11 8.89 -2.74 0.63
N LEU A 12 8.15 -1.63 0.77
CA LEU A 12 6.73 -1.57 0.43
C LEU A 12 6.62 -1.06 -1.00
N GLN A 13 5.97 -1.83 -1.84
CA GLN A 13 5.72 -1.48 -3.22
C GLN A 13 4.23 -1.55 -3.53
N LEU A 14 3.77 -0.65 -4.38
CA LEU A 14 2.38 -0.63 -4.81
C LEU A 14 2.30 -1.04 -6.27
N ILE A 15 1.35 -1.91 -6.56
CA ILE A 15 1.05 -2.32 -7.92
C ILE A 15 -0.35 -1.83 -8.22
N LEU A 16 -0.45 -0.89 -9.14
CA LEU A 16 -1.70 -0.19 -9.42
C LEU A 16 -2.23 -0.53 -10.80
N SER A 17 -3.53 -0.73 -10.86
CA SER A 17 -4.23 -0.86 -12.14
C SER A 17 -5.60 -0.21 -11.98
N CYS A 18 -6.37 -0.12 -13.06
CA CYS A 18 -7.73 0.39 -12.97
C CYS A 18 -8.60 -0.51 -12.10
N ARG A 19 -8.29 -1.79 -12.05
CA ARG A 19 -9.15 -2.77 -11.38
C ARG A 19 -8.77 -3.03 -9.94
N LYS A 20 -7.51 -2.87 -9.58
CA LYS A 20 -7.11 -3.15 -8.21
C LYS A 20 -5.86 -2.40 -7.80
N ILE A 21 -5.70 -2.27 -6.51
CA ILE A 21 -4.49 -1.79 -5.89
C ILE A 21 -3.95 -2.91 -5.01
N THR A 22 -2.67 -3.20 -5.16
CA THR A 22 -2.00 -4.21 -4.35
C THR A 22 -0.81 -3.55 -3.66
N ALA A 23 -0.71 -3.76 -2.35
CA ALA A 23 0.44 -3.32 -1.58
C ALA A 23 1.18 -4.56 -1.13
N GLN A 24 2.46 -4.65 -1.45
CA GLN A 24 3.28 -5.79 -1.06
C GLN A 24 4.55 -5.32 -0.37
N VAL A 25 5.00 -6.12 0.59
CA VAL A 25 6.24 -5.84 1.31
C VAL A 25 7.17 -7.01 1.06
N THR A 26 8.36 -6.69 0.57
CA THR A 26 9.35 -7.69 0.21
C THR A 26 10.59 -7.54 1.07
N ASN A 27 11.27 -8.66 1.25
CA ASN A 27 12.59 -8.67 1.86
C ASN A 27 13.61 -8.50 0.73
N PRO A 28 14.35 -7.39 0.68
CA PRO A 28 15.26 -7.15 -0.45
C PRO A 28 16.42 -8.14 -0.51
N THR A 29 16.77 -8.75 0.60
CA THR A 29 17.86 -9.72 0.63
C THR A 29 17.46 -11.03 -0.05
N THR A 30 16.26 -11.52 0.20
CA THR A 30 15.80 -12.79 -0.34
C THR A 30 14.84 -12.62 -1.52
N SER A 31 14.43 -11.39 -1.78
CA SER A 31 13.44 -11.07 -2.82
C SER A 31 12.09 -11.76 -2.62
N SER A 32 11.79 -12.16 -1.40
CA SER A 32 10.53 -12.83 -1.11
C SER A 32 9.50 -11.84 -0.60
N ILE A 33 8.24 -12.10 -0.94
CA ILE A 33 7.13 -11.29 -0.46
C ILE A 33 6.75 -11.80 0.92
N ILE A 34 6.82 -10.93 1.92
CA ILE A 34 6.55 -11.32 3.31
C ILE A 34 5.16 -10.92 3.77
N ALA A 35 4.54 -9.94 3.12
CA ALA A 35 3.18 -9.52 3.43
C ALA A 35 2.59 -8.84 2.22
N MET A 36 1.28 -8.96 2.07
CA MET A 36 0.59 -8.38 0.94
C MET A 36 -0.86 -8.11 1.31
N ALA A 37 -1.44 -7.09 0.73
CA ALA A 37 -2.86 -6.79 0.84
C ALA A 37 -3.32 -6.21 -0.48
N SER A 38 -4.53 -6.54 -0.89
CA SER A 38 -5.04 -6.13 -2.19
C SER A 38 -6.54 -5.84 -2.12
N SER A 39 -6.98 -4.92 -2.95
CA SER A 39 -8.39 -4.61 -3.07
C SER A 39 -9.19 -5.75 -3.74
N SER A 40 -8.49 -6.74 -4.28
CA SER A 40 -9.18 -7.91 -4.86
C SER A 40 -9.51 -8.98 -3.82
N GLU A 41 -9.15 -8.76 -2.55
CA GLU A 41 -9.47 -9.71 -1.50
C GLU A 41 -10.97 -9.78 -1.24
N GLN A 42 -11.37 -10.91 -0.69
CA GLN A 42 -12.79 -11.23 -0.49
C GLN A 42 -13.60 -10.10 0.13
N GLU A 43 -13.06 -9.46 1.12
CA GLU A 43 -13.80 -8.42 1.85
C GLU A 43 -14.12 -7.17 1.02
N PHE A 44 -13.44 -6.99 -0.12
CA PHE A 44 -13.68 -5.84 -0.98
C PHE A 44 -14.58 -6.16 -2.17
N LEU A 45 -14.97 -7.41 -2.35
CA LEU A 45 -15.74 -7.81 -3.53
C LEU A 45 -17.12 -7.20 -3.59
N SER A 46 -17.78 -7.01 -2.44
CA SER A 46 -19.10 -6.41 -2.44
C SER A 46 -19.04 -4.95 -2.89
N HIS A 47 -18.00 -4.25 -2.51
CA HIS A 47 -17.80 -2.87 -2.96
C HIS A 47 -17.62 -2.83 -4.48
N ASN A 48 -16.79 -3.74 -5.01
CA ASN A 48 -16.56 -3.80 -6.44
C ASN A 48 -17.84 -4.06 -7.21
N ARG A 49 -18.69 -4.96 -6.71
CA ARG A 49 -19.98 -5.23 -7.33
C ARG A 49 -20.89 -4.03 -7.30
N SER A 50 -20.90 -3.30 -6.19
CA SER A 50 -21.70 -2.09 -6.06
C SER A 50 -21.31 -1.05 -7.09
N VAL A 51 -20.00 -0.88 -7.30
CA VAL A 51 -19.50 0.06 -8.29
C VAL A 51 -19.97 -0.34 -9.69
N LEU A 52 -19.87 -1.62 -10.03
CA LEU A 52 -20.30 -2.12 -11.33
C LEU A 52 -21.80 -1.96 -11.52
N ASN A 53 -22.60 -2.19 -10.49
CA ASN A 53 -24.05 -2.07 -10.59
C ASN A 53 -24.48 -0.62 -10.80
N ARG A 54 -23.81 0.33 -10.17
CA ARG A 54 -24.13 1.75 -10.31
C ARG A 54 -23.53 2.34 -11.57
N PHE A 55 -22.33 1.91 -11.92
CA PHE A 55 -21.56 2.48 -13.01
C PHE A 55 -21.03 1.33 -13.86
N PRO A 56 -21.89 0.67 -14.67
CA PRO A 56 -21.47 -0.50 -15.44
C PRO A 56 -20.29 -0.26 -16.37
N ARG A 57 -20.07 1.00 -16.74
CA ARG A 57 -18.94 1.35 -17.62
C ARG A 57 -17.73 1.85 -16.86
N SER A 58 -17.76 1.79 -15.54
CA SER A 58 -16.64 2.22 -14.74
C SER A 58 -15.45 1.28 -14.94
N HIS A 59 -14.28 1.87 -15.14
CA HIS A 59 -13.05 1.09 -15.29
C HIS A 59 -12.24 1.06 -14.01
N ARG A 60 -12.71 1.77 -12.98
CA ARG A 60 -11.98 1.87 -11.73
C ARG A 60 -12.77 1.25 -10.59
N PHE A 61 -12.14 0.27 -9.93
CA PHE A 61 -12.79 -0.47 -8.85
C PHE A 61 -12.24 -0.13 -7.48
N TRP A 62 -11.34 0.84 -7.40
CA TRP A 62 -10.80 1.27 -6.12
C TRP A 62 -10.65 2.78 -6.11
N ASP A 63 -10.64 3.34 -4.91
CA ASP A 63 -10.49 4.77 -4.69
C ASP A 63 -9.63 4.99 -3.46
N ALA A 64 -9.52 6.26 -3.02
CA ALA A 64 -8.70 6.59 -1.85
C ALA A 64 -9.18 5.86 -0.60
N LYS A 65 -10.50 5.66 -0.47
CA LYS A 65 -11.06 4.98 0.69
C LYS A 65 -10.64 3.52 0.72
N ILE A 66 -10.70 2.84 -0.41
CA ILE A 66 -10.25 1.45 -0.52
C ILE A 66 -8.74 1.37 -0.29
N ALA A 67 -7.97 2.31 -0.87
CA ALA A 67 -6.53 2.33 -0.66
C ALA A 67 -6.19 2.44 0.83
N SER A 68 -6.91 3.28 1.55
CA SER A 68 -6.72 3.42 3.00
C SER A 68 -6.97 2.10 3.72
N ARG A 69 -8.01 1.38 3.34
CA ARG A 69 -8.33 0.10 3.97
C ARG A 69 -7.31 -0.97 3.62
N VAL A 70 -6.80 -0.96 2.41
CA VAL A 70 -5.72 -1.88 2.02
C VAL A 70 -4.49 -1.62 2.89
N GLY A 71 -4.18 -0.33 3.14
CA GLY A 71 -3.08 0.03 4.01
C GLY A 71 -3.26 -0.47 5.44
N GLN A 72 -4.47 -0.34 5.98
CA GLN A 72 -4.77 -0.83 7.32
C GLN A 72 -4.57 -2.34 7.40
N LYS A 73 -5.04 -3.05 6.39
CA LYS A 73 -4.91 -4.51 6.36
C LYS A 73 -3.46 -4.92 6.25
N LEU A 74 -2.70 -4.24 5.43
CA LEU A 74 -1.28 -4.53 5.29
C LEU A 74 -0.56 -4.31 6.62
N ALA A 75 -0.83 -3.19 7.28
CA ALA A 75 -0.20 -2.88 8.55
C ALA A 75 -0.53 -3.93 9.61
N PHE A 76 -1.77 -4.37 9.65
CA PHE A 76 -2.18 -5.41 10.58
C PHE A 76 -1.36 -6.69 10.35
N ARG A 77 -1.20 -7.09 9.09
CA ARG A 77 -0.42 -8.28 8.75
C ARG A 77 1.04 -8.14 9.09
N LEU A 78 1.60 -6.94 8.87
CA LEU A 78 2.99 -6.67 9.23
C LEU A 78 3.20 -6.77 10.73
N ARG A 79 2.28 -6.20 11.50
CA ARG A 79 2.42 -6.24 12.95
C ARG A 79 2.29 -7.65 13.49
N GLU A 80 1.48 -8.49 12.87
CA GLU A 80 1.34 -9.88 13.29
C GLU A 80 2.64 -10.65 13.14
N ILE A 81 3.46 -10.31 12.17
CA ILE A 81 4.75 -10.98 11.97
C ILE A 81 5.92 -10.20 12.56
N GLY A 82 5.62 -9.14 13.32
CA GLY A 82 6.64 -8.41 14.06
C GLY A 82 7.37 -7.33 13.30
N ILE A 83 6.87 -6.93 12.15
CA ILE A 83 7.50 -5.87 11.36
C ILE A 83 6.86 -4.53 11.70
N THR A 84 7.70 -3.58 12.13
CA THR A 84 7.22 -2.27 12.56
C THR A 84 7.71 -1.14 11.65
N GLY A 85 8.43 -1.45 10.60
CA GLY A 85 8.92 -0.44 9.67
C GLY A 85 9.11 -0.98 8.28
N VAL A 86 8.78 -0.15 7.30
CA VAL A 86 8.97 -0.45 5.89
C VAL A 86 9.52 0.79 5.19
N GLN A 87 10.02 0.61 4.00
CA GLN A 87 10.63 1.68 3.23
C GLN A 87 9.95 1.74 1.86
N ILE A 88 9.71 2.94 1.35
CA ILE A 88 9.19 3.11 0.00
C ILE A 88 10.22 3.82 -0.86
N ASP A 89 10.13 3.62 -2.17
CA ASP A 89 10.94 4.36 -3.12
C ASP A 89 10.19 5.64 -3.47
N ALA A 90 10.59 6.74 -2.87
CA ALA A 90 9.94 8.03 -3.10
C ALA A 90 10.02 8.46 -4.55
N SER A 91 11.11 8.15 -5.24
CA SER A 91 11.25 8.49 -6.65
C SER A 91 10.20 7.79 -7.50
N GLU A 92 9.95 6.51 -7.22
CA GLU A 92 8.93 5.77 -7.93
C GLU A 92 7.55 6.35 -7.67
N GLU A 93 7.26 6.67 -6.42
CA GLU A 93 5.95 7.22 -6.09
C GLU A 93 5.74 8.62 -6.70
N LEU A 94 6.79 9.43 -6.73
CA LEU A 94 6.69 10.77 -7.31
C LEU A 94 6.55 10.73 -8.83
N SER A 95 6.95 9.64 -9.47
CA SER A 95 6.83 9.52 -10.92
C SER A 95 5.42 9.13 -11.36
N ARG A 96 4.54 8.75 -10.42
CA ARG A 96 3.18 8.40 -10.76
C ARG A 96 2.36 9.64 -11.14
N PRO A 97 1.34 9.49 -12.00
CA PRO A 97 0.43 10.60 -12.30
C PRO A 97 -0.19 11.15 -11.03
N LEU A 98 -0.47 12.44 -11.01
CA LEU A 98 -0.97 13.13 -9.82
C LEU A 98 -2.22 12.47 -9.24
N HIS A 99 -3.15 12.06 -10.09
CA HIS A 99 -4.39 11.47 -9.59
C HIS A 99 -4.15 10.15 -8.87
N TYR A 100 -3.16 9.36 -9.28
CA TYR A 100 -2.79 8.15 -8.55
C TYR A 100 -2.12 8.50 -7.24
N ARG A 101 -1.24 9.51 -7.23
CA ARG A 101 -0.58 9.90 -5.99
C ARG A 101 -1.60 10.35 -4.94
N THR A 102 -2.62 11.07 -5.37
CA THR A 102 -3.70 11.50 -4.48
C THR A 102 -4.45 10.32 -3.90
N MET A 103 -4.67 9.29 -4.71
CA MET A 103 -5.45 8.14 -4.30
C MET A 103 -4.67 7.19 -3.40
N VAL A 104 -3.34 7.10 -3.56
CA VAL A 104 -2.54 6.17 -2.76
C VAL A 104 -2.02 6.80 -1.47
N SER A 105 -1.98 8.12 -1.37
CA SER A 105 -1.52 8.79 -0.16
C SER A 105 -2.20 8.29 1.11
N PRO A 106 -3.53 8.10 1.12
CA PRO A 106 -4.20 7.57 2.32
C PRO A 106 -3.73 6.18 2.72
N LEU A 107 -3.23 5.38 1.78
CA LEU A 107 -2.72 4.06 2.10
C LEU A 107 -1.50 4.19 3.03
N PHE A 108 -0.56 5.05 2.68
CA PHE A 108 0.62 5.25 3.51
C PHE A 108 0.26 5.81 4.87
N ARG A 109 -0.71 6.74 4.92
CA ARG A 109 -1.16 7.30 6.19
C ARG A 109 -1.78 6.23 7.08
N SER A 110 -2.57 5.33 6.50
CA SER A 110 -3.20 4.26 7.25
C SER A 110 -2.17 3.30 7.84
N VAL A 111 -1.13 3.00 7.06
CA VAL A 111 -0.05 2.15 7.55
C VAL A 111 0.64 2.81 8.74
N GLN A 112 0.92 4.10 8.64
CA GLN A 112 1.56 4.84 9.73
C GLN A 112 0.67 4.93 10.98
N ARG A 113 -0.61 5.17 10.80
CA ARG A 113 -1.55 5.23 11.91
C ARG A 113 -1.65 3.92 12.66
N ALA A 114 -1.47 2.82 11.95
CA ALA A 114 -1.54 1.51 12.56
C ALA A 114 -0.27 1.13 13.29
N GLY A 115 0.74 2.00 13.29
CA GLY A 115 1.96 1.78 14.06
C GLY A 115 3.14 1.25 13.28
N VAL A 116 3.04 1.22 11.95
CA VAL A 116 4.15 0.79 11.10
C VAL A 116 4.80 2.03 10.48
N HIS A 117 6.07 2.24 10.79
CA HIS A 117 6.80 3.39 10.25
C HIS A 117 7.05 3.21 8.76
N VAL A 118 6.81 4.25 7.97
CA VAL A 118 7.04 4.22 6.53
C VAL A 118 8.15 5.20 6.19
N SER A 119 9.37 4.68 5.96
CA SER A 119 10.50 5.50 5.57
C SER A 119 10.36 5.94 4.12
N GLY A 120 10.64 7.19 3.85
CA GLY A 120 10.52 7.73 2.50
C GLY A 120 9.22 8.46 2.26
N ALA A 121 8.20 8.22 3.08
CA ALA A 121 6.93 8.90 2.93
C ALA A 121 7.07 10.41 3.19
N ASP A 122 8.02 10.79 4.00
CA ASP A 122 8.26 12.20 4.31
C ASP A 122 8.70 12.99 3.08
N ASN A 123 9.22 12.32 2.09
CA ASN A 123 9.67 12.95 0.85
C ASN A 123 8.54 13.15 -0.15
N LEU A 124 7.36 12.64 0.14
CA LEU A 124 6.22 12.81 -0.73
C LEU A 124 5.51 14.11 -0.39
N PRO A 125 5.15 14.91 -1.38
CA PRO A 125 4.43 16.15 -1.10
C PRO A 125 3.05 15.86 -0.52
N SER A 126 2.60 16.77 0.32
CA SER A 126 1.26 16.70 0.87
C SER A 126 0.27 16.97 -0.24
N ILE A 127 -0.73 16.17 -0.37
CA ILE A 127 -1.74 16.31 -1.42
C ILE A 127 -3.13 16.43 -0.80
#